data_703a2d3cf5ed9844873d91fc6f294317
#
_entry.id   703a2d3cf5ed9844873d91fc6f294317
#
_cell.length_a   1.000
_cell.length_b   1.000
_cell.length_c   1.000
_cell.angle_alpha   90.00
_cell.angle_beta   90.00
_cell.angle_gamma   90.00
#
_symmetry.space_group_name_H-M   'P 1'
#
loop_
_entity.id
_entity.type
_entity.pdbx_description
1 polymer ?
#
loop_
_entity_poly.entity_id
_entity_poly.type
_entity_poly.pdbx_seq_one_letter_code
_entity_poly.pdbx_strand_id
1 'polypeptide(L)'
;GKPQLTFTTHFACGAATYVWQENGEIIPITRFVHVDEFLSFLNEKAEEIERGRNKYLTLLELLVKMRRFVDVSKAPRRLRSRGKLLRMLFNILIRHDYESLGEFHYNTLFLGMMHFQDLYNHDVARVSRCDIHYIMPDGRQVPFCSFNVLEELYRERVQRAFSYSLQDWEKLT
;
A
#
# COMPACT_ATOMS: atom_id res chain seq x y z
N GLY A 1 -16.86 -2.58 -14.55
CA GLY A 1 -15.47 -2.19 -14.43
C GLY A 1 -14.72 -3.29 -13.70
N LYS A 2 -13.52 -3.65 -14.14
CA LYS A 2 -12.70 -4.62 -13.41
C LYS A 2 -12.36 -4.02 -12.05
N PRO A 3 -12.45 -4.76 -10.94
CA PRO A 3 -11.98 -4.28 -9.66
C PRO A 3 -10.46 -4.06 -9.79
N GLN A 4 -10.06 -2.81 -9.83
CA GLN A 4 -8.66 -2.46 -9.65
C GLN A 4 -8.42 -2.45 -8.14
N LEU A 5 -7.55 -3.31 -7.65
CA LEU A 5 -6.94 -3.09 -6.36
C LEU A 5 -6.11 -1.82 -6.49
N THR A 6 -6.70 -0.74 -6.15
CA THR A 6 -5.99 0.51 -5.95
C THR A 6 -5.45 0.47 -4.52
N PHE A 7 -4.18 0.75 -4.33
CA PHE A 7 -3.59 0.96 -3.00
C PHE A 7 -4.14 2.22 -2.32
N THR A 8 -5.12 2.84 -2.94
CA THR A 8 -5.79 4.07 -2.52
C THR A 8 -7.28 3.89 -2.73
N THR A 9 -8.10 4.50 -1.90
CA THR A 9 -9.56 4.44 -1.95
C THR A 9 -10.18 5.05 -3.21
N HIS A 10 -9.40 5.84 -3.93
CA HIS A 10 -9.77 6.43 -5.20
C HIS A 10 -8.59 6.37 -6.19
N PHE A 11 -8.88 5.96 -7.44
CA PHE A 11 -7.85 5.77 -8.48
C PHE A 11 -6.99 7.02 -8.77
N ALA A 12 -7.54 8.22 -8.53
CA ALA A 12 -6.82 9.47 -8.73
C ALA A 12 -5.97 9.90 -7.52
N CYS A 13 -6.00 9.17 -6.39
CA CYS A 13 -5.25 9.55 -5.19
C CYS A 13 -3.77 9.19 -5.26
N GLY A 14 -3.41 8.17 -6.02
CA GLY A 14 -2.02 7.79 -6.14
C GLY A 14 -1.79 6.59 -7.06
N ALA A 15 -0.53 6.35 -7.35
CA ALA A 15 -0.05 5.18 -8.05
C ALA A 15 1.21 4.66 -7.36
N ALA A 16 1.36 3.35 -7.29
CA ALA A 16 2.52 2.74 -6.67
C ALA A 16 2.99 1.51 -7.46
N THR A 17 4.28 1.25 -7.40
CA THR A 17 4.88 0.03 -7.92
C THR A 17 6.10 -0.36 -7.11
N TYR A 18 6.55 -1.61 -7.28
CA TYR A 18 7.84 -2.06 -6.79
C TYR A 18 8.79 -2.24 -7.97
N VAL A 19 10.04 -1.88 -7.77
CA VAL A 19 11.13 -2.19 -8.70
C VAL A 19 12.15 -3.05 -8.00
N TRP A 20 12.67 -4.05 -8.69
CA TRP A 20 13.74 -4.91 -8.20
C TRP A 20 15.08 -4.40 -8.70
N GLN A 21 16.07 -4.33 -7.82
CA GLN A 21 17.43 -3.95 -8.17
C GLN A 21 18.34 -5.19 -8.15
N GLU A 22 18.99 -5.45 -9.28
CA GLU A 22 19.97 -6.52 -9.38
C GLU A 22 21.09 -6.13 -10.36
N ASN A 23 22.34 -6.15 -9.88
CA ASN A 23 23.53 -5.84 -10.69
C ASN A 23 23.47 -4.50 -11.45
N GLY A 24 22.87 -3.48 -10.85
CA GLY A 24 22.68 -2.16 -11.48
C GLY A 24 21.51 -2.06 -12.45
N GLU A 25 20.79 -3.16 -12.71
CA GLU A 25 19.56 -3.17 -13.50
C GLU A 25 18.35 -2.96 -12.59
N ILE A 26 17.42 -2.11 -13.04
CA ILE A 26 16.14 -1.88 -12.37
C ILE A 26 15.06 -2.62 -13.14
N ILE A 27 14.40 -3.57 -12.49
CA ILE A 27 13.38 -4.43 -13.11
C ILE A 27 12.04 -4.14 -12.43
N PRO A 28 11.08 -3.49 -13.11
CA PRO A 28 9.74 -3.28 -12.57
C PRO A 28 9.04 -4.63 -12.31
N ILE A 29 8.31 -4.72 -11.19
CA ILE A 29 7.56 -5.93 -10.85
C ILE A 29 6.54 -6.29 -11.93
N THR A 30 5.96 -5.31 -12.59
CA THR A 30 4.99 -5.47 -13.68
C THR A 30 5.58 -6.12 -14.93
N ARG A 31 6.92 -6.19 -15.05
CA ARG A 31 7.60 -6.87 -16.16
C ARG A 31 7.47 -8.40 -16.08
N PHE A 32 7.39 -8.94 -14.86
CA PHE A 32 7.38 -10.38 -14.63
C PHE A 32 6.20 -10.89 -13.79
N VAL A 33 5.40 -9.99 -13.19
CA VAL A 33 4.19 -10.32 -12.46
C VAL A 33 2.98 -9.72 -13.19
N HIS A 34 1.99 -10.55 -13.48
CA HIS A 34 0.68 -10.14 -13.98
C HIS A 34 -0.14 -9.57 -12.82
N VAL A 35 0.17 -8.34 -12.42
CA VAL A 35 -0.31 -7.73 -11.17
C VAL A 35 -1.83 -7.67 -11.12
N ASP A 36 -2.49 -7.23 -12.17
CA ASP A 36 -3.96 -7.09 -12.21
C ASP A 36 -4.67 -8.44 -12.03
N GLU A 37 -4.18 -9.48 -12.70
CA GLU A 37 -4.74 -10.83 -12.57
C GLU A 37 -4.49 -11.39 -11.17
N PHE A 38 -3.31 -11.17 -10.63
CA PHE A 38 -2.93 -11.60 -9.29
C PHE A 38 -3.79 -10.93 -8.23
N LEU A 39 -3.96 -9.62 -8.32
CA LEU A 39 -4.78 -8.86 -7.39
C LEU A 39 -6.27 -9.23 -7.48
N SER A 40 -6.78 -9.44 -8.68
CA SER A 40 -8.16 -9.93 -8.88
C SER A 40 -8.37 -11.30 -8.25
N PHE A 41 -7.38 -12.18 -8.37
CA PHE A 41 -7.39 -13.50 -7.74
C PHE A 41 -7.35 -13.40 -6.21
N LEU A 42 -6.51 -12.51 -5.65
CA LEU A 42 -6.46 -12.31 -4.20
C LEU A 42 -7.79 -11.80 -3.64
N ASN A 43 -8.45 -10.88 -4.34
CA ASN A 43 -9.77 -10.38 -3.92
C ASN A 43 -10.82 -11.50 -3.93
N GLU A 44 -10.87 -12.28 -4.99
CA GLU A 44 -11.78 -13.45 -5.05
C GLU A 44 -11.55 -14.37 -3.84
N LYS A 45 -10.28 -14.62 -3.50
CA LYS A 45 -9.94 -15.52 -2.40
C LYS A 45 -10.21 -14.90 -1.02
N ALA A 46 -10.06 -13.59 -0.88
CA ALA A 46 -10.45 -12.88 0.35
C ALA A 46 -11.96 -13.00 0.61
N GLU A 47 -12.78 -12.77 -0.42
CA GLU A 47 -14.23 -12.96 -0.32
C GLU A 47 -14.64 -14.41 0.01
N GLU A 48 -13.93 -15.41 -0.55
CA GLU A 48 -14.19 -16.81 -0.23
C GLU A 48 -13.89 -17.12 1.25
N ILE A 49 -12.81 -16.55 1.81
CA ILE A 49 -12.46 -16.68 3.23
C ILE A 49 -13.53 -16.02 4.11
N GLU A 50 -14.00 -14.83 3.75
CA GLU A 50 -15.09 -14.14 4.47
C GLU A 50 -16.38 -14.96 4.46
N ARG A 51 -16.65 -15.69 3.39
CA ARG A 51 -17.78 -16.65 3.28
C ARG A 51 -17.56 -17.97 4.03
N GLY A 52 -16.47 -18.09 4.78
CA GLY A 52 -16.18 -19.26 5.63
C GLY A 52 -15.28 -20.33 5.04
N ARG A 53 -14.64 -20.08 3.88
CA ARG A 53 -13.67 -21.02 3.32
C ARG A 53 -12.43 -21.13 4.22
N ASN A 54 -11.90 -22.34 4.35
CA ASN A 54 -10.70 -22.59 5.13
C ASN A 54 -9.47 -21.85 4.55
N LYS A 55 -8.89 -20.97 5.33
CA LYS A 55 -7.73 -20.13 4.95
C LYS A 55 -6.50 -20.94 4.49
N TYR A 56 -6.28 -22.14 5.05
CA TYR A 56 -5.13 -22.97 4.69
C TYR A 56 -5.30 -23.62 3.31
N LEU A 57 -6.51 -23.99 2.94
CA LEU A 57 -6.81 -24.48 1.59
C LEU A 57 -6.65 -23.36 0.56
N THR A 58 -7.09 -22.17 0.88
CA THR A 58 -6.91 -20.97 0.04
C THR A 58 -5.43 -20.65 -0.16
N LEU A 59 -4.63 -20.75 0.91
CA LEU A 59 -3.20 -20.49 0.85
C LEU A 59 -2.47 -21.54 -0.02
N LEU A 60 -2.86 -22.81 0.10
CA LEU A 60 -2.31 -23.87 -0.75
C LEU A 60 -2.67 -23.64 -2.24
N GLU A 61 -3.90 -23.24 -2.51
CA GLU A 61 -4.35 -22.90 -3.87
C GLU A 61 -3.55 -21.72 -4.43
N LEU A 62 -3.31 -20.68 -3.61
CA LEU A 62 -2.46 -19.53 -3.95
C LEU A 62 -1.05 -19.98 -4.37
N LEU A 63 -0.40 -20.82 -3.57
CA LEU A 63 0.95 -21.33 -3.86
C LEU A 63 1.02 -22.13 -5.16
N VAL A 64 -0.01 -22.97 -5.42
CA VAL A 64 -0.08 -23.77 -6.64
C VAL A 64 -0.31 -22.88 -7.88
N LYS A 65 -1.19 -21.88 -7.75
CA LYS A 65 -1.58 -21.00 -8.87
C LYS A 65 -0.59 -19.85 -9.13
N MET A 66 0.37 -19.60 -8.23
CA MET A 66 1.35 -18.52 -8.41
C MET A 66 2.09 -18.56 -9.74
N ARG A 67 2.30 -19.76 -10.30
CA ARG A 67 2.94 -19.93 -11.62
C ARG A 67 2.20 -19.24 -12.75
N ARG A 68 0.89 -19.02 -12.60
CA ARG A 68 0.06 -18.36 -13.60
C ARG A 68 0.34 -16.86 -13.65
N PHE A 69 0.72 -16.28 -12.51
CA PHE A 69 0.87 -14.84 -12.36
C PHE A 69 2.31 -14.35 -12.50
N VAL A 70 3.28 -15.27 -12.58
CA VAL A 70 4.71 -14.89 -12.63
C VAL A 70 5.39 -15.49 -13.85
N ASP A 71 5.87 -14.62 -14.74
CA ASP A 71 6.74 -14.98 -15.85
C ASP A 71 8.19 -15.09 -15.35
N VAL A 72 8.57 -16.30 -14.97
CA VAL A 72 9.91 -16.58 -14.41
C VAL A 72 11.04 -16.25 -15.38
N SER A 73 10.77 -16.27 -16.70
CA SER A 73 11.80 -15.96 -17.71
C SER A 73 12.23 -14.51 -17.68
N LYS A 74 11.33 -13.60 -17.30
CA LYS A 74 11.54 -12.16 -17.18
C LYS A 74 11.86 -11.70 -15.76
N ALA A 75 11.78 -12.62 -14.79
CA ALA A 75 12.08 -12.32 -13.40
C ALA A 75 13.58 -12.04 -13.17
N PRO A 76 13.93 -11.31 -12.12
CA PRO A 76 15.32 -11.15 -11.68
C PRO A 76 16.03 -12.52 -11.54
N ARG A 77 17.33 -12.56 -11.81
CA ARG A 77 18.10 -13.82 -11.81
C ARG A 77 17.95 -14.61 -10.50
N ARG A 78 17.88 -13.89 -9.38
CA ARG A 78 17.66 -14.49 -8.05
C ARG A 78 16.31 -15.19 -7.95
N LEU A 79 15.28 -14.71 -8.65
CA LEU A 79 13.91 -15.24 -8.64
C LEU A 79 13.60 -16.16 -9.83
N ARG A 80 14.51 -16.32 -10.81
CA ARG A 80 14.30 -17.17 -12.00
C ARG A 80 14.09 -18.64 -11.68
N SER A 81 14.58 -19.12 -10.55
CA SER A 81 14.29 -20.48 -10.10
C SER A 81 12.90 -20.53 -9.48
N ARG A 82 12.00 -21.33 -10.11
CA ARG A 82 10.64 -21.59 -9.61
C ARG A 82 10.64 -22.04 -8.14
N GLY A 83 11.63 -22.84 -7.76
CA GLY A 83 11.78 -23.31 -6.38
C GLY A 83 12.12 -22.19 -5.40
N LYS A 84 12.99 -21.26 -5.79
CA LYS A 84 13.39 -20.14 -4.93
C LYS A 84 12.22 -19.18 -4.71
N LEU A 85 11.47 -18.83 -5.77
CA LEU A 85 10.29 -17.97 -5.66
C LEU A 85 9.22 -18.60 -4.76
N LEU A 86 8.89 -19.87 -4.99
CA LEU A 86 7.89 -20.58 -4.17
C LEU A 86 8.35 -20.71 -2.72
N ARG A 87 9.64 -20.97 -2.49
CA ARG A 87 10.22 -21.06 -1.13
C ARG A 87 10.15 -19.71 -0.42
N MET A 88 10.49 -18.62 -1.08
CA MET A 88 10.40 -17.27 -0.53
C MET A 88 8.96 -16.94 -0.13
N LEU A 89 8.00 -17.18 -1.03
CA LEU A 89 6.58 -16.94 -0.76
C LEU A 89 6.04 -17.83 0.37
N PHE A 90 6.42 -19.10 0.40
CA PHE A 90 6.06 -20.02 1.48
C PHE A 90 6.61 -19.53 2.82
N ASN A 91 7.87 -19.10 2.86
CA ASN A 91 8.48 -18.59 4.08
C ASN A 91 7.80 -17.31 4.58
N ILE A 92 7.49 -16.36 3.66
CA ILE A 92 6.80 -15.11 4.03
C ILE A 92 5.37 -15.39 4.51
N LEU A 93 4.60 -16.18 3.75
CA LEU A 93 3.17 -16.32 3.98
C LEU A 93 2.82 -17.35 5.07
N ILE A 94 3.63 -18.38 5.24
CA ILE A 94 3.34 -19.50 6.17
C ILE A 94 4.22 -19.45 7.41
N ARG A 95 5.52 -19.26 7.21
CA ARG A 95 6.46 -19.24 8.33
C ARG A 95 6.56 -17.89 9.03
N HIS A 96 6.02 -16.84 8.38
CA HIS A 96 6.20 -15.44 8.82
C HIS A 96 7.68 -15.10 9.04
N ASP A 97 8.54 -15.59 8.13
CA ASP A 97 9.98 -15.46 8.22
C ASP A 97 10.44 -14.05 7.85
N TYR A 98 10.95 -13.34 8.84
CA TYR A 98 11.44 -11.97 8.67
C TYR A 98 12.69 -11.87 7.78
N GLU A 99 13.54 -12.90 7.70
CA GLU A 99 14.70 -12.90 6.82
C GLU A 99 14.29 -12.92 5.35
N SER A 100 13.33 -13.77 4.99
CA SER A 100 12.78 -13.82 3.62
C SER A 100 12.07 -12.53 3.24
N LEU A 101 11.39 -11.88 4.19
CA LEU A 101 10.79 -10.57 3.99
C LEU A 101 11.87 -9.49 3.86
N GLY A 102 12.93 -9.56 4.68
CA GLY A 102 14.10 -8.69 4.60
C GLY A 102 14.80 -8.81 3.24
N GLU A 103 15.05 -10.02 2.74
CA GLU A 103 15.64 -10.24 1.42
C GLU A 103 14.81 -9.55 0.31
N PHE A 104 13.49 -9.63 0.38
CA PHE A 104 12.62 -8.91 -0.53
C PHE A 104 12.83 -7.40 -0.43
N HIS A 105 12.75 -6.84 0.78
CA HIS A 105 12.89 -5.40 1.01
C HIS A 105 14.25 -4.83 0.61
N TYR A 106 15.34 -5.55 0.89
CA TYR A 106 16.69 -5.09 0.52
C TYR A 106 16.97 -5.11 -0.98
N ASN A 107 16.22 -5.90 -1.75
CA ASN A 107 16.39 -5.99 -3.20
C ASN A 107 15.28 -5.25 -3.97
N THR A 108 14.33 -4.64 -3.30
CA THR A 108 13.23 -3.89 -3.93
C THR A 108 13.20 -2.45 -3.45
N LEU A 109 12.74 -1.57 -4.33
CA LEU A 109 12.40 -0.20 -4.01
C LEU A 109 10.91 0.01 -4.29
N PHE A 110 10.20 0.48 -3.29
CA PHE A 110 8.82 0.95 -3.46
C PHE A 110 8.83 2.35 -4.05
N LEU A 111 8.15 2.51 -5.17
CA LEU A 111 7.92 3.81 -5.81
C LEU A 111 6.45 4.16 -5.66
N GLY A 112 6.17 5.19 -4.88
CA GLY A 112 4.82 5.68 -4.66
C GLY A 112 4.70 7.14 -5.08
N MET A 113 3.63 7.44 -5.79
CA MET A 113 3.24 8.81 -6.14
C MET A 113 1.87 9.08 -5.54
N MET A 114 1.72 10.23 -4.86
CA MET A 114 0.46 10.68 -4.30
C MET A 114 0.03 11.98 -5.00
N HIS A 115 -1.20 11.99 -5.48
CA HIS A 115 -1.82 13.20 -6.02
C HIS A 115 -2.65 13.85 -4.92
N PHE A 116 -1.98 14.66 -4.10
CA PHE A 116 -2.65 15.46 -3.09
C PHE A 116 -3.54 16.52 -3.76
N GLN A 117 -4.66 16.81 -3.10
CA GLN A 117 -5.55 17.87 -3.56
C GLN A 117 -5.04 19.25 -3.11
N ASP A 118 -5.40 20.26 -3.86
CA ASP A 118 -5.18 21.68 -3.56
C ASP A 118 -6.51 22.46 -3.64
N LEU A 119 -6.47 23.77 -3.46
CA LEU A 119 -7.67 24.63 -3.49
C LEU A 119 -8.42 24.60 -4.83
N TYR A 120 -7.73 24.30 -5.94
CA TYR A 120 -8.29 24.31 -7.28
C TYR A 120 -8.86 22.97 -7.71
N ASN A 121 -8.43 21.88 -7.08
CA ASN A 121 -8.85 20.53 -7.43
C ASN A 121 -9.47 19.75 -6.26
N HIS A 122 -9.93 20.48 -5.21
CA HIS A 122 -10.53 19.85 -4.04
C HIS A 122 -11.87 19.19 -4.39
N ASP A 123 -11.88 17.86 -4.34
CA ASP A 123 -13.02 17.02 -4.70
C ASP A 123 -13.59 16.33 -3.45
N VAL A 124 -14.80 16.73 -3.09
CA VAL A 124 -15.51 16.20 -1.92
C VAL A 124 -15.81 14.72 -2.05
N ALA A 125 -16.06 14.22 -3.27
CA ALA A 125 -16.32 12.79 -3.48
C ALA A 125 -15.06 11.93 -3.25
N ARG A 126 -13.88 12.46 -3.56
CA ARG A 126 -12.61 11.83 -3.20
C ARG A 126 -12.36 11.87 -1.69
N VAL A 127 -12.62 13.02 -1.09
CA VAL A 127 -12.41 13.25 0.36
C VAL A 127 -13.31 12.34 1.19
N SER A 128 -14.58 12.16 0.81
CA SER A 128 -15.52 11.31 1.52
C SER A 128 -15.13 9.81 1.53
N ARG A 129 -14.21 9.40 0.67
CA ARG A 129 -13.70 8.02 0.58
C ARG A 129 -12.25 7.89 1.08
N CYS A 130 -11.72 8.94 1.71
CA CYS A 130 -10.35 8.97 2.17
C CYS A 130 -10.17 8.07 3.40
N ASP A 131 -9.18 7.19 3.40
CA ASP A 131 -8.84 6.35 4.55
C ASP A 131 -7.74 6.98 5.43
N ILE A 132 -7.16 8.10 4.98
CA ILE A 132 -6.10 8.78 5.70
C ILE A 132 -6.68 10.00 6.40
N HIS A 133 -6.71 9.97 7.73
CA HIS A 133 -7.27 11.03 8.55
C HIS A 133 -6.28 11.53 9.60
N TYR A 134 -6.34 12.82 9.90
CA TYR A 134 -5.79 13.37 11.11
C TYR A 134 -6.81 13.26 12.25
N ILE A 135 -6.37 12.80 13.40
CA ILE A 135 -7.15 12.85 14.63
C ILE A 135 -6.83 14.16 15.32
N MET A 136 -7.87 14.99 15.51
CA MET A 136 -7.72 16.29 16.13
C MET A 136 -7.88 16.22 17.66
N PRO A 137 -7.26 17.15 18.42
CA PRO A 137 -7.42 17.21 19.88
C PRO A 137 -8.87 17.43 20.32
N ASP A 138 -9.72 17.98 19.47
CA ASP A 138 -11.16 18.16 19.70
C ASP A 138 -12.01 16.91 19.38
N GLY A 139 -11.36 15.77 19.09
CA GLY A 139 -12.00 14.49 18.79
C GLY A 139 -12.48 14.30 17.35
N ARG A 140 -12.33 15.30 16.48
CA ARG A 140 -12.70 15.17 15.07
C ARG A 140 -11.68 14.35 14.30
N GLN A 141 -12.18 13.64 13.29
CA GLN A 141 -11.35 12.97 12.27
C GLN A 141 -11.48 13.80 10.98
N VAL A 142 -10.36 14.34 10.51
CA VAL A 142 -10.35 15.21 9.32
C VAL A 142 -9.54 14.52 8.22
N PRO A 143 -10.11 14.33 7.01
CA PRO A 143 -9.39 13.76 5.87
C PRO A 143 -8.12 14.57 5.55
N PHE A 144 -7.04 13.85 5.23
CA PHE A 144 -5.71 14.42 5.01
C PHE A 144 -5.72 15.63 4.06
N CYS A 145 -6.35 15.48 2.88
CA CYS A 145 -6.41 16.57 1.91
C CYS A 145 -7.21 17.76 2.45
N SER A 146 -8.36 17.56 3.09
CA SER A 146 -9.15 18.65 3.66
C SER A 146 -8.41 19.41 4.75
N PHE A 147 -7.67 18.70 5.62
CA PHE A 147 -6.87 19.32 6.65
C PHE A 147 -5.79 20.25 6.08
N ASN A 148 -5.15 19.84 4.98
CA ASN A 148 -4.07 20.60 4.38
C ASN A 148 -4.55 21.67 3.39
N VAL A 149 -5.71 21.48 2.75
CA VAL A 149 -6.26 22.41 1.75
C VAL A 149 -7.10 23.50 2.39
N LEU A 150 -7.90 23.14 3.40
CA LEU A 150 -8.81 24.05 4.09
C LEU A 150 -8.22 24.46 5.45
N GLU A 151 -7.05 25.06 5.41
CA GLU A 151 -6.22 25.38 6.59
C GLU A 151 -6.97 26.15 7.67
N GLU A 152 -7.66 27.21 7.29
CA GLU A 152 -8.41 28.07 8.21
C GLU A 152 -9.51 27.32 8.97
N LEU A 153 -10.18 26.37 8.28
CA LEU A 153 -11.29 25.61 8.85
C LEU A 153 -10.83 24.51 9.81
N TYR A 154 -9.65 23.96 9.57
CA TYR A 154 -9.18 22.79 10.30
C TYR A 154 -7.86 23.05 11.04
N ARG A 155 -6.75 23.21 10.33
CA ARG A 155 -5.41 23.29 10.91
C ARG A 155 -5.24 24.50 11.82
N GLU A 156 -5.49 25.69 11.32
CA GLU A 156 -5.31 26.92 12.07
C GLU A 156 -6.25 27.02 13.27
N ARG A 157 -7.49 26.60 13.10
CA ARG A 157 -8.48 26.61 14.19
C ARG A 157 -8.05 25.71 15.35
N VAL A 158 -7.54 24.51 15.03
CA VAL A 158 -7.04 23.57 16.02
C VAL A 158 -5.77 24.11 16.69
N GLN A 159 -4.85 24.67 15.91
CA GLN A 159 -3.63 25.26 16.46
C GLN A 159 -3.93 26.40 17.42
N ARG A 160 -4.83 27.31 17.05
CA ARG A 160 -5.24 28.42 17.94
C ARG A 160 -5.85 27.95 19.26
N ALA A 161 -6.58 26.84 19.23
CA ALA A 161 -7.31 26.34 20.42
C ALA A 161 -6.46 25.44 21.32
N PHE A 162 -5.49 24.69 20.77
CA PHE A 162 -4.82 23.59 21.47
C PHE A 162 -3.29 23.66 21.46
N SER A 163 -2.66 24.64 20.80
CA SER A 163 -1.21 24.78 20.84
C SER A 163 -0.77 25.89 21.80
N TYR A 164 0.42 25.74 22.32
CA TYR A 164 1.11 26.79 23.04
C TYR A 164 1.93 27.66 22.08
N SER A 165 2.01 28.95 22.37
CA SER A 165 3.00 29.80 21.70
C SER A 165 4.42 29.37 22.11
N LEU A 166 5.42 29.70 21.30
CA LEU A 166 6.82 29.41 21.65
C LEU A 166 7.20 30.06 22.98
N GLN A 167 6.75 31.30 23.23
CA GLN A 167 6.99 32.04 24.47
C GLN A 167 6.35 31.38 25.70
N ASP A 168 5.16 30.80 25.54
CA ASP A 168 4.50 30.10 26.64
C ASP A 168 5.13 28.74 26.90
N TRP A 169 5.59 28.05 25.85
CA TRP A 169 6.36 26.83 25.99
C TRP A 169 7.67 27.02 26.72
N GLU A 170 8.43 28.06 26.39
CA GLU A 170 9.69 28.42 27.05
C GLU A 170 9.53 28.76 28.56
N LYS A 171 8.33 29.18 28.98
CA LYS A 171 8.03 29.39 30.41
C LYS A 171 7.69 28.12 31.17
N LEU A 172 7.34 27.02 30.45
CA LEU A 172 6.97 25.75 31.05
C LEU A 172 8.15 24.79 31.16
N THR A 173 9.24 25.06 30.48
CA THR A 173 10.51 24.29 30.51
C THR A 173 11.57 24.97 31.30
#